data_15128eeebd58fcf35ec25f6d1da45028
#
_entry.id   15128eeebd58fcf35ec25f6d1da45028
#
_cell.length_a   1.000
_cell.length_b   1.000
_cell.length_c   1.000
_cell.angle_alpha   90.00
_cell.angle_beta   90.00
_cell.angle_gamma   90.00
#
_symmetry.space_group_name_H-M   'P 1'
#
loop_
_entity.id
_entity.type
_entity.pdbx_description
1 polymer ?
#
loop_
_entity_poly.entity_id
_entity_poly.type
_entity_poly.pdbx_seq_one_letter_code
_entity_poly.pdbx_strand_id
1 'polypeptide(L)'
;MAPQLVASPSAPSSAEAGLQVAGQVREIRRARHLSQRQLAMRMQVPRTYISKIENGKAIPTLGSLERLANALEVDVCQLVRDTRSRREEEVAAILADPFLAEIAALLPHLESLQRTLIYGAVRDAATGRRRTA
;
A
#
# COMPACT_ATOMS: atom_id res chain seq x y z
N MET A 1 14.29 4.26 38.52
CA MET A 1 13.40 4.25 37.34
C MET A 1 14.02 3.33 36.30
N ALA A 2 13.43 2.18 36.07
CA ALA A 2 13.88 1.28 35.04
C ALA A 2 13.46 1.87 33.67
N PRO A 3 14.35 1.97 32.67
CA PRO A 3 13.91 2.32 31.32
C PRO A 3 12.96 1.24 30.84
N GLN A 4 11.76 1.63 30.48
CA GLN A 4 10.85 0.71 29.79
C GLN A 4 11.52 0.31 28.49
N LEU A 5 11.90 -0.96 28.40
CA LEU A 5 12.26 -1.60 27.14
C LEU A 5 11.07 -1.47 26.22
N VAL A 6 11.16 -0.52 25.28
CA VAL A 6 10.26 -0.49 24.14
C VAL A 6 10.44 -1.85 23.47
N ALA A 7 9.41 -2.68 23.54
CA ALA A 7 9.42 -3.96 22.86
C ALA A 7 9.69 -3.68 21.38
N SER A 8 10.85 -4.13 20.91
CA SER A 8 11.15 -4.11 19.49
C SER A 8 10.00 -4.85 18.78
N PRO A 9 9.44 -4.30 17.70
CA PRO A 9 8.43 -5.02 16.96
C PRO A 9 8.99 -6.39 16.59
N SER A 10 8.35 -7.45 17.07
CA SER A 10 8.75 -8.82 16.75
C SER A 10 8.73 -8.97 15.23
N ALA A 11 9.78 -9.56 14.67
CA ALA A 11 9.81 -9.87 13.25
C ALA A 11 8.54 -10.63 12.86
N PRO A 12 7.90 -10.30 11.72
CA PRO A 12 6.67 -10.94 11.30
C PRO A 12 6.90 -12.46 11.17
N SER A 13 5.91 -13.24 11.58
CA SER A 13 5.97 -14.68 11.37
C SER A 13 6.04 -15.00 9.87
N SER A 14 6.56 -16.17 9.54
CA SER A 14 6.64 -16.63 8.13
C SER A 14 5.29 -16.55 7.40
N ALA A 15 4.18 -16.81 8.10
CA ALA A 15 2.84 -16.71 7.57
C ALA A 15 2.43 -15.25 7.32
N GLU A 16 2.74 -14.35 8.23
CA GLU A 16 2.48 -12.90 8.08
C GLU A 16 3.29 -12.30 6.94
N ALA A 17 4.56 -12.67 6.81
CA ALA A 17 5.40 -12.27 5.69
C ALA A 17 4.82 -12.74 4.34
N GLY A 18 4.31 -13.96 4.28
CA GLY A 18 3.64 -14.50 3.10
C GLY A 18 2.38 -13.71 2.71
N LEU A 19 1.56 -13.32 3.69
CA LEU A 19 0.36 -12.53 3.46
C LEU A 19 0.68 -11.08 3.02
N GLN A 20 1.74 -10.51 3.53
CA GLN A 20 2.22 -9.18 3.11
C GLN A 20 2.65 -9.18 1.64
N VAL A 21 3.47 -10.13 1.25
CA VAL A 21 3.89 -10.30 -0.15
C VAL A 21 2.68 -10.55 -1.06
N ALA A 22 1.73 -11.39 -0.64
CA ALA A 22 0.50 -11.67 -1.38
C ALA A 22 -0.29 -10.39 -1.68
N GLY A 23 -0.48 -9.54 -0.70
CA GLY A 23 -1.17 -8.26 -0.82
C GLY A 23 -0.44 -7.31 -1.77
N GLN A 24 0.88 -7.18 -1.64
CA GLN A 24 1.71 -6.31 -2.49
C GLN A 24 1.70 -6.76 -3.96
N VAL A 25 1.87 -8.04 -4.21
CA VAL A 25 1.83 -8.60 -5.58
C VAL A 25 0.49 -8.30 -6.25
N ARG A 26 -0.61 -8.53 -5.52
CA ARG A 26 -1.97 -8.28 -6.03
C ARG A 26 -2.19 -6.78 -6.31
N GLU A 27 -1.79 -5.90 -5.41
CA GLU A 27 -1.95 -4.45 -5.54
C GLU A 27 -1.16 -3.92 -6.74
N ILE A 28 0.12 -4.26 -6.84
CA ILE A 28 0.99 -3.80 -7.93
C ILE A 28 0.50 -4.36 -9.28
N ARG A 29 0.11 -5.63 -9.33
CA ARG A 29 -0.45 -6.22 -10.54
C ARG A 29 -1.68 -5.46 -11.03
N ARG A 30 -2.60 -5.15 -10.14
CA ARG A 30 -3.82 -4.39 -10.47
C ARG A 30 -3.50 -2.96 -10.90
N ALA A 31 -2.57 -2.30 -10.23
CA ALA A 31 -2.10 -0.97 -10.60
C ALA A 31 -1.47 -0.94 -12.00
N ARG A 32 -0.87 -2.06 -12.43
CA ARG A 32 -0.31 -2.25 -13.79
C ARG A 32 -1.35 -2.77 -14.80
N HIS A 33 -2.62 -2.87 -14.41
CA HIS A 33 -3.71 -3.39 -15.25
C HIS A 33 -3.46 -4.80 -15.81
N LEU A 34 -2.72 -5.62 -15.07
CA LEU A 34 -2.40 -7.00 -15.47
C LEU A 34 -3.41 -7.98 -14.83
N SER A 35 -3.86 -8.95 -15.62
CA SER A 35 -4.55 -10.12 -15.10
C SER A 35 -3.55 -11.12 -14.47
N GLN A 36 -4.03 -12.02 -13.61
CA GLN A 36 -3.19 -13.11 -13.10
C GLN A 36 -2.58 -13.95 -14.22
N ARG A 37 -3.34 -14.17 -15.29
CA ARG A 37 -2.90 -14.91 -16.48
C ARG A 37 -1.76 -14.17 -17.21
N GLN A 38 -1.88 -12.88 -17.40
CA GLN A 38 -0.85 -12.06 -18.04
C GLN A 38 0.45 -12.03 -17.22
N LEU A 39 0.34 -11.89 -15.90
CA LEU A 39 1.51 -11.96 -15.02
C LEU A 39 2.16 -13.35 -15.08
N ALA A 40 1.37 -14.41 -15.04
CA ALA A 40 1.85 -15.78 -15.16
C ALA A 40 2.58 -16.03 -16.48
N MET A 41 2.06 -15.49 -17.59
CA MET A 41 2.73 -15.55 -18.90
C MET A 41 4.08 -14.83 -18.91
N ARG A 42 4.17 -13.64 -18.31
CA ARG A 42 5.45 -12.91 -18.20
C ARG A 42 6.48 -13.66 -17.37
N MET A 43 6.05 -14.38 -16.37
CA MET A 43 6.89 -15.22 -15.51
C MET A 43 7.15 -16.61 -16.06
N GLN A 44 6.45 -17.03 -17.12
CA GLN A 44 6.50 -18.40 -17.66
C GLN A 44 6.15 -19.44 -16.59
N VAL A 45 5.11 -19.19 -15.83
CA VAL A 45 4.58 -20.09 -14.80
C VAL A 45 3.08 -20.29 -15.00
N PRO A 46 2.50 -21.38 -14.44
CA PRO A 46 1.05 -21.56 -14.46
C PRO A 46 0.32 -20.43 -13.71
N ARG A 47 -0.87 -20.05 -14.18
CA ARG A 47 -1.72 -19.07 -13.48
C ARG A 47 -2.02 -19.48 -12.04
N THR A 48 -2.17 -20.78 -11.80
CA THR A 48 -2.42 -21.33 -10.46
C THR A 48 -1.32 -20.97 -9.47
N TYR A 49 -0.08 -20.84 -9.91
CA TYR A 49 1.04 -20.42 -9.08
C TYR A 49 0.87 -18.96 -8.61
N ILE A 50 0.51 -18.06 -9.52
CA ILE A 50 0.22 -16.66 -9.17
C ILE A 50 -0.95 -16.58 -8.22
N SER A 51 -2.04 -17.32 -8.47
CA SER A 51 -3.18 -17.38 -7.58
C SER A 51 -2.82 -17.85 -6.17
N LYS A 52 -1.97 -18.86 -6.05
CA LYS A 52 -1.50 -19.34 -4.74
C LYS A 52 -0.67 -18.29 -4.00
N ILE A 53 0.20 -17.56 -4.69
CA ILE A 53 0.98 -16.47 -4.10
C ILE A 53 0.05 -15.37 -3.60
N GLU A 54 -0.87 -14.89 -4.43
CA GLU A 54 -1.79 -13.80 -4.09
C GLU A 54 -2.80 -14.16 -2.99
N ASN A 55 -3.06 -15.43 -2.78
CA ASN A 55 -3.93 -15.91 -1.71
C ASN A 55 -3.15 -16.31 -0.43
N GLY A 56 -1.85 -16.10 -0.39
CA GLY A 56 -0.99 -16.46 0.73
C GLY A 56 -0.80 -17.97 0.94
N LYS A 57 -1.21 -18.79 -0.03
CA LYS A 57 -1.07 -20.27 0.02
C LYS A 57 0.30 -20.76 -0.39
N ALA A 58 1.08 -19.94 -1.06
CA ALA A 58 2.46 -20.22 -1.43
C ALA A 58 3.32 -19.02 -1.05
N ILE A 59 4.45 -19.29 -0.41
CA ILE A 59 5.47 -18.29 -0.10
C ILE A 59 6.51 -18.37 -1.22
N PRO A 60 6.69 -17.29 -2.02
CA PRO A 60 7.68 -17.31 -3.08
C PRO A 60 9.11 -17.33 -2.49
N THR A 61 9.99 -18.08 -3.15
CA THR A 61 11.42 -18.04 -2.88
C THR A 61 12.00 -16.70 -3.32
N LEU A 62 13.23 -16.38 -2.89
CA LEU A 62 13.91 -15.14 -3.32
C LEU A 62 14.02 -15.06 -4.85
N GLY A 63 14.37 -16.15 -5.51
CA GLY A 63 14.40 -16.20 -6.98
C GLY A 63 13.05 -15.96 -7.64
N SER A 64 11.97 -16.46 -7.02
CA SER A 64 10.61 -16.20 -7.49
C SER A 64 10.19 -14.74 -7.26
N LEU A 65 10.62 -14.12 -6.15
CA LEU A 65 10.40 -12.69 -5.88
C LEU A 65 11.12 -11.81 -6.90
N GLU A 66 12.35 -12.13 -7.26
CA GLU A 66 13.09 -11.42 -8.31
C GLU A 66 12.38 -11.52 -9.67
N ARG A 67 11.89 -12.71 -10.03
CA ARG A 67 11.11 -12.89 -11.25
C ARG A 67 9.78 -12.15 -11.23
N LEU A 68 9.07 -12.12 -10.09
CA LEU A 68 7.87 -11.32 -9.90
C LEU A 68 8.16 -9.82 -10.05
N ALA A 69 9.21 -9.33 -9.41
CA ALA A 69 9.62 -7.94 -9.49
C ALA A 69 9.93 -7.52 -10.94
N ASN A 70 10.68 -8.35 -11.67
CA ASN A 70 10.98 -8.12 -13.08
C ASN A 70 9.71 -8.13 -13.94
N ALA A 71 8.80 -9.07 -13.74
CA ALA A 71 7.55 -9.17 -14.48
C ALA A 71 6.60 -8.00 -14.21
N LEU A 72 6.63 -7.46 -13.00
CA LEU A 72 5.85 -6.29 -12.56
C LEU A 72 6.58 -4.96 -12.79
N GLU A 73 7.85 -5.01 -13.23
CA GLU A 73 8.71 -3.84 -13.46
C GLU A 73 8.85 -2.96 -12.19
N VAL A 74 9.12 -3.60 -11.08
CA VAL A 74 9.32 -2.97 -9.76
C VAL A 74 10.56 -3.53 -9.08
N ASP A 75 11.01 -2.87 -8.03
CA ASP A 75 12.08 -3.37 -7.17
C ASP A 75 11.56 -4.48 -6.25
N VAL A 76 12.38 -5.49 -5.96
CA VAL A 76 12.06 -6.59 -5.02
C VAL A 76 11.66 -6.02 -3.65
N CYS A 77 12.30 -4.95 -3.20
CA CYS A 77 11.97 -4.29 -1.95
C CYS A 77 10.51 -3.83 -1.88
N GLN A 78 9.90 -3.46 -3.01
CA GLN A 78 8.49 -3.07 -3.05
C GLN A 78 7.54 -4.24 -2.80
N LEU A 79 7.96 -5.46 -3.12
CA LEU A 79 7.18 -6.68 -2.90
C LEU A 79 7.20 -7.13 -1.43
N VAL A 80 8.28 -6.86 -0.73
CA VAL A 80 8.49 -7.29 0.66
C VAL A 80 8.19 -6.18 1.68
N ARG A 81 7.91 -4.96 1.22
CA ARG A 81 7.52 -3.85 2.08
C ARG A 81 6.25 -4.15 2.85
N ASP A 82 6.29 -3.92 4.14
CA ASP A 82 5.10 -3.96 4.96
C ASP A 82 4.16 -2.79 4.59
N THR A 83 2.93 -3.12 4.27
CA THR A 83 1.88 -2.14 3.99
C THR A 83 1.67 -1.19 5.18
N ARG A 84 1.90 -1.66 6.40
CA ARG A 84 1.80 -0.87 7.61
C ARG A 84 2.91 0.19 7.67
N SER A 85 4.15 -0.20 7.46
CA SER A 85 5.30 0.74 7.43
C SER A 85 5.12 1.80 6.36
N ARG A 86 4.62 1.42 5.18
CA ARG A 86 4.32 2.38 4.12
C ARG A 86 3.24 3.39 4.53
N ARG A 87 2.17 2.94 5.18
CA ARG A 87 1.12 3.84 5.68
C ARG A 87 1.65 4.76 6.77
N GLU A 88 2.48 4.26 7.65
CA GLU A 88 3.12 5.08 8.69
C GLU A 88 4.03 6.14 8.09
N GLU A 89 4.81 5.82 7.06
CA GLU A 89 5.63 6.77 6.30
C GLU A 89 4.78 7.82 5.58
N GLU A 90 3.71 7.41 4.92
CA GLU A 90 2.75 8.30 4.24
C GLU A 90 2.07 9.26 5.24
N VAL A 91 1.62 8.74 6.38
CA VAL A 91 1.02 9.55 7.45
C VAL A 91 2.06 10.52 8.04
N ALA A 92 3.28 10.06 8.28
CA ALA A 92 4.36 10.92 8.79
C ALA A 92 4.69 12.04 7.79
N ALA A 93 4.72 11.75 6.49
CA ALA A 93 4.93 12.75 5.44
C ALA A 93 3.81 13.80 5.39
N ILE A 94 2.55 13.37 5.54
CA ILE A 94 1.39 14.26 5.62
C ILE A 94 1.46 15.14 6.87
N LEU A 95 1.79 14.57 8.02
CA LEU A 95 1.90 15.32 9.28
C LEU A 95 3.12 16.25 9.32
N ALA A 96 4.14 16.01 8.50
CA ALA A 96 5.29 16.88 8.36
C ALA A 96 4.98 18.15 7.53
N ASP A 97 3.91 18.13 6.72
CA ASP A 97 3.46 19.33 5.99
C ASP A 97 2.73 20.29 6.94
N PRO A 98 3.22 21.53 7.16
CA PRO A 98 2.62 22.47 8.10
C PRO A 98 1.17 22.82 7.76
N PHE A 99 0.84 22.90 6.49
CA PHE A 99 -0.52 23.24 6.02
C PHE A 99 -1.50 22.10 6.33
N LEU A 100 -1.10 20.85 6.07
CA LEU A 100 -1.93 19.67 6.35
C LEU A 100 -2.08 19.43 7.86
N ALA A 101 -1.04 19.68 8.64
CA ALA A 101 -1.08 19.57 10.10
C ALA A 101 -2.07 20.60 10.70
N GLU A 102 -2.08 21.83 10.18
CA GLU A 102 -3.00 22.87 10.60
C GLU A 102 -4.46 22.54 10.29
N ILE A 103 -4.73 22.05 9.08
CA ILE A 103 -6.08 21.57 8.69
C ILE A 103 -6.50 20.38 9.55
N ALA A 104 -5.61 19.43 9.79
CA ALA A 104 -5.91 18.25 10.60
C ALA A 104 -6.31 18.62 12.03
N ALA A 105 -5.72 19.64 12.62
CA ALA A 105 -6.07 20.15 13.95
C ALA A 105 -7.49 20.76 13.99
N LEU A 106 -7.97 21.30 12.90
CA LEU A 106 -9.30 21.92 12.80
C LEU A 106 -10.42 20.92 12.53
N LEU A 107 -10.10 19.79 11.89
CA LEU A 107 -11.10 18.79 11.49
C LEU A 107 -12.02 18.27 12.62
N PRO A 108 -11.52 18.01 13.85
CA PRO A 108 -12.38 17.54 14.95
C PRO A 108 -13.45 18.54 15.37
N HIS A 109 -13.24 19.83 15.13
CA HIS A 109 -14.16 20.91 15.48
C HIS A 109 -15.26 21.15 14.44
N LEU A 110 -15.19 20.46 13.31
CA LEU A 110 -16.15 20.60 12.21
C LEU A 110 -17.30 19.59 12.35
N GLU A 111 -18.50 20.04 12.06
CA GLU A 111 -19.66 19.17 11.91
C GLU A 111 -19.59 18.33 10.62
N SER A 112 -20.32 17.23 10.59
CA SER A 112 -20.34 16.30 9.44
C SER A 112 -20.61 16.98 8.10
N LEU A 113 -21.56 17.93 8.08
CA LEU A 113 -21.90 18.67 6.85
C LEU A 113 -20.72 19.54 6.39
N GLN A 114 -20.07 20.23 7.32
CA GLN A 114 -18.91 21.08 7.02
C GLN A 114 -17.73 20.27 6.49
N ARG A 115 -17.47 19.10 7.07
CA ARG A 115 -16.44 18.16 6.56
C ARG A 115 -16.74 17.70 5.14
N THR A 116 -18.01 17.39 4.84
CA THR A 116 -18.42 16.96 3.50
C THR A 116 -18.23 18.09 2.47
N LEU A 117 -18.56 19.31 2.82
CA LEU A 117 -18.38 20.49 1.95
C LEU A 117 -16.91 20.76 1.65
N ILE A 118 -16.04 20.69 2.66
CA ILE A 118 -14.60 20.86 2.51
C ILE A 118 -14.00 19.76 1.65
N TYR A 119 -14.39 18.51 1.91
CA TYR A 119 -13.94 17.38 1.10
C TYR A 119 -14.34 17.54 -0.37
N GLY A 120 -15.58 17.94 -0.63
CA GLY A 120 -16.06 18.22 -1.97
C GLY A 120 -15.25 19.31 -2.67
N ALA A 121 -15.00 20.42 -1.98
CA ALA A 121 -14.22 21.53 -2.51
C ALA A 121 -12.77 21.13 -2.85
N VAL A 122 -12.11 20.41 -1.96
CA VAL A 122 -10.74 19.92 -2.18
C VAL A 122 -10.70 18.92 -3.35
N ARG A 123 -11.64 17.99 -3.39
CA ARG A 123 -11.72 17.03 -4.49
C ARG A 123 -11.93 17.70 -5.84
N ASP A 124 -12.84 18.68 -5.91
CA ASP A 124 -13.16 19.38 -7.15
C ASP A 124 -11.97 20.23 -7.62
N ALA A 125 -11.25 20.85 -6.70
CA ALA A 125 -9.99 21.54 -6.99
C ALA A 125 -8.91 20.59 -7.52
N ALA A 126 -8.73 19.44 -6.89
CA ALA A 126 -7.72 18.46 -7.27
C ALA A 126 -8.00 17.79 -8.62
N THR A 127 -9.29 17.60 -8.97
CA THR A 127 -9.69 16.96 -10.23
C THR A 127 -9.86 17.95 -11.39
N GLY A 128 -9.60 19.24 -11.18
CA GLY A 128 -9.73 20.28 -12.20
C GLY A 128 -11.15 20.49 -12.70
N ARG A 129 -12.16 19.96 -12.03
CA ARG A 129 -13.56 20.27 -12.30
C ARG A 129 -13.87 21.67 -11.80
N ARG A 130 -13.53 22.67 -12.61
CA ARG A 130 -14.08 24.00 -12.42
C ARG A 130 -15.59 23.89 -12.53
N ARG A 131 -16.31 24.26 -11.48
CA ARG A 131 -17.71 24.63 -11.61
C ARG A 131 -17.75 25.77 -12.63
N THR A 132 -18.17 25.47 -13.83
CA THR A 132 -18.70 26.51 -14.73
C THR A 132 -19.95 27.02 -14.04
N ALA A 133 -19.86 28.24 -13.58
CA ALA A 133 -20.99 28.96 -13.04
C ALA A 133 -22.05 29.14 -14.14
#